data_981e20584c898bb18077b1c4371c4b5f
#
_entry.id   981e20584c898bb18077b1c4371c4b5f
#
_cell.length_a   1.000
_cell.length_b   1.000
_cell.length_c   1.000
_cell.angle_alpha   90.00
_cell.angle_beta   90.00
_cell.angle_gamma   90.00
#
_symmetry.space_group_name_H-M   'P 1'
#
loop_
_entity.id
_entity.type
_entity.pdbx_description
1 polymer ?
#
loop_
_entity_poly.entity_id
_entity_poly.type
_entity_poly.pdbx_seq_one_letter_code
_entity_poly.pdbx_strand_id
1 'polypeptide(L)'
;VIVSCGSSKPGIADPYAKVRDSSFRFDIVTGADQTEKYIDYLKGKRVGILANPTSVIGKTHLVDSLVARGVKVVKAFGPEHGFRGDASAGAKVSDAVDAKTGIPVISLYGSKNKPTAKDLADVDVMIFDMQDVGVRFYTYINVMGRLMEACAENNKELLILDRPNPNGYLIDGPILDMSLKSGIGAYPIPIAYGLTVGELALMINGEGWLANKVKANVKVIPVANYHHDMSYTLPVKPSPNLNTQQSILLYPSLCLFEGTIVSQGRGTYFPFAVLGAPALKGKYSFSFTPISINGMAETPLHMNKACY
;
A
#
# COMPACT_ATOMS: atom_id res chain seq x y z
N VAL A 1 15.51 -16.43 -19.52
CA VAL A 1 16.97 -16.62 -19.66
C VAL A 1 17.62 -15.39 -19.03
N ILE A 2 18.17 -15.56 -17.83
CA ILE A 2 18.99 -14.54 -17.19
C ILE A 2 20.36 -14.65 -17.85
N VAL A 3 20.75 -13.65 -18.65
CA VAL A 3 22.12 -13.53 -19.12
C VAL A 3 22.92 -12.87 -18.01
N SER A 4 23.68 -13.70 -17.29
CA SER A 4 24.71 -13.22 -16.36
C SER A 4 25.89 -12.73 -17.17
N CYS A 5 26.09 -11.40 -17.28
CA CYS A 5 27.34 -10.82 -17.69
C CYS A 5 28.30 -10.82 -16.50
N GLY A 6 29.10 -11.88 -16.39
CA GLY A 6 30.21 -11.93 -15.47
C GLY A 6 31.37 -11.10 -15.99
N SER A 7 31.62 -9.91 -15.43
CA SER A 7 32.91 -9.26 -15.45
C SER A 7 33.35 -9.07 -14.00
N SER A 8 34.17 -9.99 -13.52
CA SER A 8 34.83 -9.86 -12.22
C SER A 8 35.93 -8.79 -12.32
N LYS A 9 35.64 -7.58 -11.86
CA LYS A 9 36.68 -6.65 -11.40
C LYS A 9 37.10 -7.06 -9.99
N PRO A 10 38.42 -6.98 -9.64
CA PRO A 10 38.85 -7.27 -8.27
C PRO A 10 38.14 -6.33 -7.32
N GLY A 11 37.38 -6.93 -6.39
CA GLY A 11 36.47 -6.21 -5.51
C GLY A 11 37.21 -5.27 -4.57
N ILE A 12 36.80 -4.04 -4.54
CA ILE A 12 36.97 -3.18 -3.36
C ILE A 12 36.20 -3.88 -2.25
N ALA A 13 36.92 -4.35 -1.22
CA ALA A 13 36.29 -4.97 -0.06
C ALA A 13 35.28 -3.98 0.54
N ASP A 14 34.02 -4.38 0.63
CA ASP A 14 32.96 -3.59 1.29
C ASP A 14 33.40 -3.32 2.75
N PRO A 15 33.73 -2.07 3.13
CA PRO A 15 34.17 -1.74 4.48
C PRO A 15 33.08 -2.02 5.53
N TYR A 16 31.85 -2.23 5.11
CA TYR A 16 30.70 -2.54 5.99
C TYR A 16 30.32 -4.03 6.01
N ALA A 17 31.04 -4.89 5.27
CA ALA A 17 30.76 -6.33 5.24
C ALA A 17 30.85 -6.98 6.63
N LYS A 18 31.72 -6.49 7.52
CA LYS A 18 31.85 -6.96 8.90
C LYS A 18 30.75 -6.49 9.85
N VAL A 19 30.00 -5.43 9.48
CA VAL A 19 28.88 -4.92 10.29
C VAL A 19 27.59 -5.73 10.03
N ARG A 20 27.53 -6.49 8.93
CA ARG A 20 26.38 -7.31 8.55
C ARG A 20 26.31 -8.66 9.27
N ASP A 21 27.33 -9.03 10.01
CA ASP A 21 27.37 -10.29 10.77
C ASP A 21 27.10 -10.04 12.27
N SER A 22 26.07 -9.28 12.59
CA SER A 22 25.57 -9.23 13.96
C SER A 22 24.47 -10.28 14.13
N SER A 23 24.74 -11.27 14.95
CA SER A 23 23.82 -12.31 15.41
C SER A 23 22.56 -11.80 16.15
N PHE A 24 22.35 -10.49 16.21
CA PHE A 24 21.18 -9.82 16.76
C PHE A 24 20.33 -9.25 15.59
N ARG A 25 19.56 -10.11 14.92
CA ARG A 25 18.44 -9.64 14.10
C ARG A 25 17.24 -9.43 15.02
N PHE A 26 16.99 -8.19 15.37
CA PHE A 26 15.67 -7.84 15.91
C PHE A 26 14.64 -7.96 14.80
N ASP A 27 13.53 -8.65 15.07
CA ASP A 27 12.43 -8.71 14.11
C ASP A 27 11.90 -7.28 13.84
N ILE A 28 11.61 -7.01 12.58
CA ILE A 28 10.93 -5.77 12.20
C ILE A 28 9.53 -5.80 12.80
N VAL A 29 9.18 -4.77 13.59
CA VAL A 29 7.88 -4.69 14.27
C VAL A 29 7.08 -3.54 13.67
N THR A 30 5.94 -3.84 13.05
CA THR A 30 5.08 -2.80 12.46
C THR A 30 4.51 -1.86 13.52
N GLY A 31 4.06 -0.68 13.13
CA GLY A 31 3.36 0.23 14.05
C GLY A 31 2.15 -0.45 14.69
N ALA A 32 1.42 -1.26 13.92
CA ALA A 32 0.25 -1.98 14.41
C ALA A 32 0.57 -3.01 15.51
N ASP A 33 1.71 -3.71 15.41
CA ASP A 33 2.11 -4.71 16.39
C ASP A 33 2.53 -4.10 17.75
N GLN A 34 2.90 -2.81 17.78
CA GLN A 34 3.34 -2.09 18.98
C GLN A 34 2.15 -1.55 19.80
N THR A 35 1.20 -2.43 20.15
CA THR A 35 -0.06 -2.05 20.79
C THR A 35 0.12 -1.30 22.09
N GLU A 36 1.18 -1.58 22.86
CA GLU A 36 1.52 -0.88 24.10
C GLU A 36 1.78 0.62 23.93
N LYS A 37 2.13 1.06 22.70
CA LYS A 37 2.39 2.47 22.42
C LYS A 37 1.14 3.30 22.13
N TYR A 38 0.00 2.64 21.84
CA TYR A 38 -1.18 3.39 21.44
C TYR A 38 -2.50 2.92 22.05
N ILE A 39 -2.55 1.72 22.67
CA ILE A 39 -3.81 1.22 23.21
C ILE A 39 -4.38 2.12 24.31
N ASP A 40 -3.51 2.61 25.21
CA ASP A 40 -3.92 3.50 26.30
C ASP A 40 -4.40 4.85 25.78
N TYR A 41 -3.81 5.35 24.70
CA TYR A 41 -4.23 6.56 24.03
C TYR A 41 -5.65 6.44 23.42
N LEU A 42 -6.05 5.23 23.01
CA LEU A 42 -7.37 4.96 22.43
C LEU A 42 -8.47 4.74 23.48
N LYS A 43 -8.14 4.55 24.76
CA LYS A 43 -9.12 4.33 25.82
C LYS A 43 -10.12 5.46 25.91
N GLY A 44 -11.41 5.12 25.94
CA GLY A 44 -12.51 6.07 26.04
C GLY A 44 -12.83 6.84 24.76
N LYS A 45 -12.01 6.77 23.72
CA LYS A 45 -12.22 7.43 22.43
C LYS A 45 -13.06 6.59 21.50
N ARG A 46 -13.87 7.25 20.67
CA ARG A 46 -14.59 6.64 19.55
C ARG A 46 -13.65 6.58 18.34
N VAL A 47 -13.29 5.38 17.92
CA VAL A 47 -12.23 5.14 16.92
C VAL A 47 -12.85 4.78 15.59
N GLY A 48 -12.46 5.51 14.53
CA GLY A 48 -12.68 5.13 13.13
C GLY A 48 -11.40 4.51 12.58
N ILE A 49 -11.49 3.49 11.73
CA ILE A 49 -10.31 2.80 11.19
C ILE A 49 -10.40 2.70 9.68
N LEU A 50 -9.41 3.25 8.97
CA LEU A 50 -9.21 2.98 7.55
C LEU A 50 -8.23 1.83 7.41
N ALA A 51 -8.71 0.71 6.89
CA ALA A 51 -8.02 -0.57 6.86
C ALA A 51 -8.40 -1.41 5.63
N ASN A 52 -7.55 -2.38 5.34
CA ASN A 52 -7.77 -3.39 4.30
C ASN A 52 -7.22 -4.77 4.79
N PRO A 53 -7.19 -5.83 3.97
CA PRO A 53 -6.67 -7.14 4.40
C PRO A 53 -5.24 -7.15 4.94
N THR A 54 -4.42 -6.15 4.61
CA THR A 54 -3.04 -6.05 5.11
C THR A 54 -2.95 -5.51 6.54
N SER A 55 -4.05 -4.97 7.07
CA SER A 55 -4.16 -4.37 8.39
C SER A 55 -4.24 -5.46 9.45
N VAL A 56 -3.08 -6.04 9.79
CA VAL A 56 -3.00 -7.16 10.73
C VAL A 56 -2.04 -6.88 11.89
N ILE A 57 -2.35 -7.44 13.05
CA ILE A 57 -1.47 -7.62 14.20
C ILE A 57 -1.19 -9.12 14.29
N GLY A 58 0.04 -9.52 13.99
CA GLY A 58 0.36 -10.92 13.78
C GLY A 58 -0.50 -11.54 12.65
N LYS A 59 -1.42 -12.44 13.00
CA LYS A 59 -2.35 -13.08 12.05
C LYS A 59 -3.81 -12.57 12.16
N THR A 60 -4.07 -11.63 13.05
CA THR A 60 -5.43 -11.15 13.34
C THR A 60 -5.63 -9.76 12.74
N HIS A 61 -6.75 -9.56 12.06
CA HIS A 61 -7.08 -8.24 11.50
C HIS A 61 -7.11 -7.18 12.62
N LEU A 62 -6.59 -5.97 12.35
CA LEU A 62 -6.46 -4.88 13.31
C LEU A 62 -7.77 -4.58 14.05
N VAL A 63 -8.88 -4.48 13.32
CA VAL A 63 -10.20 -4.17 13.92
C VAL A 63 -10.58 -5.23 14.93
N ASP A 64 -10.41 -6.51 14.59
CA ASP A 64 -10.73 -7.63 15.50
C ASP A 64 -9.85 -7.56 16.76
N SER A 65 -8.57 -7.27 16.58
CA SER A 65 -7.60 -7.15 17.69
C SER A 65 -7.94 -5.99 18.62
N LEU A 66 -8.33 -4.84 18.07
CA LEU A 66 -8.67 -3.66 18.87
C LEU A 66 -9.99 -3.83 19.61
N VAL A 67 -11.01 -4.38 18.94
CA VAL A 67 -12.31 -4.69 19.57
C VAL A 67 -12.12 -5.68 20.73
N ALA A 68 -11.34 -6.75 20.53
CA ALA A 68 -11.06 -7.73 21.58
C ALA A 68 -10.30 -7.12 22.78
N ARG A 69 -9.58 -6.02 22.57
CA ARG A 69 -8.90 -5.25 23.64
C ARG A 69 -9.78 -4.15 24.27
N GLY A 70 -11.06 -4.10 23.92
CA GLY A 70 -12.00 -3.13 24.49
C GLY A 70 -11.91 -1.73 23.89
N VAL A 71 -11.25 -1.54 22.75
CA VAL A 71 -11.29 -0.26 22.04
C VAL A 71 -12.66 -0.07 21.40
N LYS A 72 -13.25 1.11 21.59
CA LYS A 72 -14.55 1.47 21.02
C LYS A 72 -14.40 1.83 19.55
N VAL A 73 -14.28 0.82 18.68
CA VAL A 73 -14.31 1.00 17.23
C VAL A 73 -15.75 1.25 16.80
N VAL A 74 -16.05 2.45 16.33
CA VAL A 74 -17.40 2.85 15.95
C VAL A 74 -17.66 2.72 14.45
N LYS A 75 -16.60 2.68 13.64
CA LYS A 75 -16.70 2.69 12.19
C LYS A 75 -15.41 2.19 11.53
N ALA A 76 -15.56 1.44 10.47
CA ALA A 76 -14.46 1.09 9.59
C ALA A 76 -14.62 1.75 8.21
N PHE A 77 -13.52 2.00 7.53
CA PHE A 77 -13.49 2.53 6.17
C PHE A 77 -12.67 1.57 5.30
N GLY A 78 -13.21 1.23 4.12
CA GLY A 78 -12.55 0.35 3.16
C GLY A 78 -12.12 1.11 1.91
N PRO A 79 -10.87 0.95 1.46
CA PRO A 79 -10.41 1.46 0.16
C PRO A 79 -10.86 0.54 -0.97
N GLU A 80 -10.28 0.71 -2.17
CA GLU A 80 -10.36 -0.28 -3.24
C GLU A 80 -10.04 -1.69 -2.72
N HIS A 81 -10.73 -2.71 -3.22
CA HIS A 81 -10.74 -4.11 -2.76
C HIS A 81 -11.45 -4.36 -1.42
N GLY A 82 -11.99 -3.32 -0.79
CA GLY A 82 -12.81 -3.47 0.41
C GLY A 82 -12.01 -3.66 1.70
N PHE A 83 -12.75 -3.60 2.79
CA PHE A 83 -12.21 -3.67 4.14
C PHE A 83 -11.61 -5.05 4.50
N ARG A 84 -12.26 -6.15 4.03
CA ARG A 84 -11.75 -7.52 4.25
C ARG A 84 -11.26 -8.21 2.97
N GLY A 85 -11.19 -7.48 1.86
CA GLY A 85 -10.67 -8.02 0.60
C GLY A 85 -11.69 -8.81 -0.22
N ASP A 86 -12.96 -8.57 0.00
CA ASP A 86 -14.05 -9.34 -0.65
C ASP A 86 -14.39 -8.80 -2.05
N ALA A 87 -13.75 -7.70 -2.49
CA ALA A 87 -14.05 -7.04 -3.75
C ALA A 87 -12.92 -7.19 -4.78
N SER A 88 -13.29 -7.54 -6.01
CA SER A 88 -12.40 -7.55 -7.17
C SER A 88 -11.82 -6.16 -7.48
N ALA A 89 -10.69 -6.09 -8.19
CA ALA A 89 -10.13 -4.84 -8.68
C ALA A 89 -11.16 -4.06 -9.52
N GLY A 90 -11.40 -2.80 -9.15
CA GLY A 90 -12.39 -1.94 -9.83
C GLY A 90 -13.86 -2.22 -9.49
N ALA A 91 -14.17 -3.21 -8.66
CA ALA A 91 -15.55 -3.50 -8.24
C ALA A 91 -16.09 -2.37 -7.35
N LYS A 92 -17.38 -2.02 -7.55
CA LYS A 92 -18.07 -1.07 -6.65
C LYS A 92 -18.23 -1.70 -5.27
N VAL A 93 -17.63 -1.06 -4.27
CA VAL A 93 -17.80 -1.41 -2.86
C VAL A 93 -18.82 -0.45 -2.26
N SER A 94 -19.98 -0.97 -1.82
CA SER A 94 -21.00 -0.18 -1.12
C SER A 94 -20.74 -0.16 0.38
N ASP A 95 -21.37 0.79 1.08
CA ASP A 95 -21.43 0.79 2.54
C ASP A 95 -22.10 -0.50 3.04
N ALA A 96 -21.57 -1.08 4.09
CA ALA A 96 -21.96 -2.38 4.62
C ALA A 96 -21.84 -2.42 6.15
N VAL A 97 -22.15 -3.56 6.73
CA VAL A 97 -21.84 -3.88 8.13
C VAL A 97 -20.90 -5.08 8.12
N ASP A 98 -19.81 -4.98 8.86
CA ASP A 98 -18.87 -6.09 9.00
C ASP A 98 -19.54 -7.25 9.74
N ALA A 99 -19.69 -8.39 9.07
CA ALA A 99 -20.41 -9.56 9.61
C ALA A 99 -19.77 -10.12 10.89
N LYS A 100 -18.48 -9.91 11.10
CA LYS A 100 -17.76 -10.44 12.25
C LYS A 100 -17.89 -9.57 13.50
N THR A 101 -17.85 -8.26 13.33
CA THR A 101 -17.85 -7.30 14.46
C THR A 101 -19.11 -6.49 14.61
N GLY A 102 -20.02 -6.50 13.61
CA GLY A 102 -21.19 -5.65 13.58
C GLY A 102 -20.91 -4.16 13.33
N ILE A 103 -19.65 -3.80 13.02
CA ILE A 103 -19.24 -2.42 12.84
C ILE A 103 -19.66 -1.93 11.45
N PRO A 104 -20.22 -0.71 11.33
CA PRO A 104 -20.48 -0.09 10.02
C PRO A 104 -19.20 0.09 9.22
N VAL A 105 -19.22 -0.30 7.95
CA VAL A 105 -18.13 -0.15 6.99
C VAL A 105 -18.53 0.85 5.92
N ILE A 106 -17.74 1.92 5.75
CA ILE A 106 -17.95 2.93 4.72
C ILE A 106 -16.95 2.71 3.61
N SER A 107 -17.43 2.62 2.37
CA SER A 107 -16.58 2.55 1.19
C SER A 107 -15.98 3.92 0.87
N LEU A 108 -14.66 3.95 0.67
CA LEU A 108 -13.93 5.10 0.14
C LEU A 108 -13.43 4.83 -1.29
N TYR A 109 -14.21 4.07 -2.07
CA TYR A 109 -13.89 3.76 -3.46
C TYR A 109 -15.04 4.16 -4.41
N GLY A 110 -14.68 4.69 -5.56
CA GLY A 110 -15.66 5.16 -6.56
C GLY A 110 -16.05 6.62 -6.35
N SER A 111 -17.34 6.91 -6.17
CA SER A 111 -17.85 8.29 -6.05
C SER A 111 -17.48 8.97 -4.73
N LYS A 112 -17.27 8.20 -3.66
CA LYS A 112 -16.82 8.68 -2.35
C LYS A 112 -15.37 8.23 -2.14
N ASN A 113 -14.43 9.15 -2.21
CA ASN A 113 -13.00 8.86 -2.07
C ASN A 113 -12.35 9.55 -0.85
N LYS A 114 -13.13 10.26 -0.05
CA LYS A 114 -12.75 10.95 1.19
C LYS A 114 -13.90 10.85 2.19
N PRO A 115 -13.64 10.60 3.51
CA PRO A 115 -14.66 10.67 4.53
C PRO A 115 -15.30 12.06 4.56
N THR A 116 -16.62 12.11 4.73
CA THR A 116 -17.38 13.36 4.89
C THR A 116 -17.44 13.76 6.36
N ALA A 117 -17.83 15.00 6.65
CA ALA A 117 -18.11 15.46 8.01
C ALA A 117 -19.13 14.57 8.73
N LYS A 118 -20.17 14.08 8.01
CA LYS A 118 -21.16 13.14 8.54
C LYS A 118 -20.52 11.80 8.90
N ASP A 119 -19.59 11.30 8.10
CA ASP A 119 -18.91 10.04 8.37
C ASP A 119 -18.01 10.13 9.62
N LEU A 120 -17.49 11.31 9.92
CA LEU A 120 -16.59 11.56 11.05
C LEU A 120 -17.27 12.16 12.29
N ALA A 121 -18.59 12.42 12.28
CA ALA A 121 -19.28 13.11 13.35
C ALA A 121 -19.20 12.38 14.70
N ASP A 122 -19.23 11.06 14.68
CA ASP A 122 -19.18 10.18 15.84
C ASP A 122 -17.78 9.59 16.10
N VAL A 123 -16.72 10.12 15.43
CA VAL A 123 -15.33 9.68 15.55
C VAL A 123 -14.52 10.73 16.29
N ASP A 124 -13.70 10.32 17.24
CA ASP A 124 -12.73 11.17 17.95
C ASP A 124 -11.34 11.05 17.34
N VAL A 125 -10.94 9.83 17.00
CA VAL A 125 -9.62 9.51 16.41
C VAL A 125 -9.82 8.60 15.19
N MET A 126 -9.15 8.93 14.10
CA MET A 126 -8.99 8.03 12.96
C MET A 126 -7.67 7.27 13.06
N ILE A 127 -7.70 5.99 12.70
CA ILE A 127 -6.50 5.16 12.49
C ILE A 127 -6.37 4.89 11.00
N PHE A 128 -5.15 5.04 10.48
CA PHE A 128 -4.75 4.54 9.17
C PHE A 128 -3.80 3.36 9.37
N ASP A 129 -4.12 2.22 8.78
CA ASP A 129 -3.28 1.01 8.79
C ASP A 129 -3.45 0.24 7.48
N MET A 130 -2.61 0.53 6.51
CA MET A 130 -2.55 -0.21 5.25
C MET A 130 -1.12 -0.34 4.75
N GLN A 131 -0.80 -1.49 4.15
CA GLN A 131 0.50 -1.75 3.57
C GLN A 131 0.64 -1.02 2.23
N ASP A 132 1.64 -0.17 2.12
CA ASP A 132 2.12 0.41 0.86
C ASP A 132 3.28 -0.39 0.28
N VAL A 133 3.63 -0.13 -0.98
CA VAL A 133 4.72 -0.82 -1.68
C VAL A 133 5.83 0.12 -2.17
N GLY A 134 5.82 1.38 -1.74
CA GLY A 134 6.88 2.35 -2.01
C GLY A 134 6.88 2.92 -3.43
N VAL A 135 5.75 2.88 -4.13
CA VAL A 135 5.64 3.31 -5.52
C VAL A 135 4.51 4.30 -5.69
N ARG A 136 4.80 5.48 -6.28
CA ARG A 136 3.89 6.63 -6.37
C ARG A 136 2.50 6.32 -6.93
N PHE A 137 2.41 5.42 -7.90
CA PHE A 137 1.15 5.05 -8.53
C PHE A 137 0.39 3.92 -7.81
N TYR A 138 0.91 3.41 -6.68
CA TYR A 138 0.15 2.56 -5.77
C TYR A 138 -0.69 3.44 -4.86
N THR A 139 -2.02 3.40 -5.02
CA THR A 139 -2.91 4.52 -4.67
C THR A 139 -3.23 4.69 -3.19
N TYR A 140 -2.76 3.81 -2.30
CA TYR A 140 -3.06 3.91 -0.86
C TYR A 140 -2.46 5.15 -0.20
N ILE A 141 -1.34 5.67 -0.70
CA ILE A 141 -0.79 6.96 -0.25
C ILE A 141 -1.75 8.13 -0.56
N ASN A 142 -2.50 8.05 -1.67
CA ASN A 142 -3.49 9.07 -2.03
C ASN A 142 -4.73 8.97 -1.13
N VAL A 143 -5.14 7.73 -0.77
CA VAL A 143 -6.23 7.49 0.18
C VAL A 143 -5.83 8.02 1.56
N MET A 144 -4.59 7.81 2.00
CA MET A 144 -4.04 8.38 3.23
C MET A 144 -4.12 9.91 3.24
N GLY A 145 -3.65 10.56 2.18
CA GLY A 145 -3.69 12.03 2.09
C GLY A 145 -5.11 12.58 2.15
N ARG A 146 -6.07 11.94 1.49
CA ARG A 146 -7.49 12.32 1.59
C ARG A 146 -8.05 12.13 3.00
N LEU A 147 -7.62 11.09 3.69
CA LEU A 147 -7.98 10.90 5.11
C LEU A 147 -7.37 12.00 5.97
N MET A 148 -6.11 12.38 5.73
CA MET A 148 -5.46 13.50 6.42
C MET A 148 -6.23 14.81 6.21
N GLU A 149 -6.65 15.10 4.98
CA GLU A 149 -7.49 16.26 4.66
C GLU A 149 -8.81 16.21 5.43
N ALA A 150 -9.53 15.07 5.38
CA ALA A 150 -10.80 14.91 6.09
C ALA A 150 -10.63 15.11 7.61
N CYS A 151 -9.57 14.59 8.20
CA CYS A 151 -9.26 14.77 9.61
C CYS A 151 -8.99 16.25 9.94
N ALA A 152 -8.18 16.93 9.13
CA ALA A 152 -7.89 18.36 9.32
C ALA A 152 -9.14 19.22 9.21
N GLU A 153 -9.95 19.01 8.18
CA GLU A 153 -11.18 19.77 7.92
C GLU A 153 -12.24 19.59 9.03
N ASN A 154 -12.19 18.47 9.76
CA ASN A 154 -13.17 18.11 10.80
C ASN A 154 -12.57 18.08 12.21
N ASN A 155 -11.37 18.62 12.41
CA ASN A 155 -10.66 18.65 13.71
C ASN A 155 -10.56 17.26 14.37
N LYS A 156 -10.23 16.23 13.59
CA LYS A 156 -10.00 14.87 14.09
C LYS A 156 -8.52 14.56 14.19
N GLU A 157 -8.15 13.82 15.23
CA GLU A 157 -6.80 13.26 15.34
C GLU A 157 -6.64 12.09 14.38
N LEU A 158 -5.46 11.94 13.78
CA LEU A 158 -5.09 10.81 12.93
C LEU A 158 -3.89 10.08 13.50
N LEU A 159 -4.07 8.80 13.79
CA LEU A 159 -3.01 7.89 14.17
C LEU A 159 -2.65 7.01 12.96
N ILE A 160 -1.39 7.06 12.53
CA ILE A 160 -0.87 6.20 11.48
C ILE A 160 -0.06 5.09 12.13
N LEU A 161 -0.47 3.84 11.90
CA LEU A 161 0.28 2.66 12.30
C LEU A 161 1.18 2.28 11.12
N ASP A 162 2.44 2.70 11.20
CA ASP A 162 3.37 2.63 10.08
C ASP A 162 3.78 1.18 9.74
N ARG A 163 4.08 0.94 8.46
CA ARG A 163 4.47 -0.37 7.94
C ARG A 163 5.75 -0.26 7.11
N PRO A 164 6.61 -1.30 7.11
CA PRO A 164 7.82 -1.31 6.32
C PRO A 164 7.52 -1.13 4.83
N ASN A 165 8.35 -0.35 4.15
CA ASN A 165 8.32 -0.28 2.70
C ASN A 165 9.16 -1.43 2.11
N PRO A 166 8.57 -2.38 1.35
CA PRO A 166 9.33 -3.50 0.76
C PRO A 166 10.32 -3.05 -0.32
N ASN A 167 10.15 -1.84 -0.86
CA ASN A 167 11.03 -1.17 -1.81
C ASN A 167 11.74 0.06 -1.18
N GLY A 168 11.93 0.08 0.13
CA GLY A 168 12.51 1.22 0.86
C GLY A 168 13.91 1.62 0.42
N TYR A 169 14.69 0.66 -0.08
CA TYR A 169 16.04 0.87 -0.61
C TYR A 169 16.07 1.61 -1.96
N LEU A 170 14.91 1.75 -2.63
CA LEU A 170 14.81 2.30 -3.97
C LEU A 170 14.26 3.74 -3.92
N ILE A 171 15.07 4.69 -4.38
CA ILE A 171 14.67 6.06 -4.69
C ILE A 171 15.03 6.29 -6.14
N ASP A 172 14.04 6.28 -7.04
CA ASP A 172 14.30 6.34 -8.47
C ASP A 172 13.10 6.85 -9.28
N GLY A 173 13.38 7.26 -10.51
CA GLY A 173 12.41 7.80 -11.45
C GLY A 173 12.16 9.30 -11.25
N PRO A 174 11.51 9.95 -12.23
CA PRO A 174 11.27 11.39 -12.19
C PRO A 174 10.30 11.77 -11.06
N ILE A 175 10.55 12.91 -10.44
CA ILE A 175 9.58 13.59 -9.58
C ILE A 175 8.35 13.95 -10.44
N LEU A 176 7.15 13.75 -9.87
CA LEU A 176 5.92 14.09 -10.57
C LEU A 176 5.86 15.57 -10.90
N ASP A 177 5.68 15.91 -12.17
CA ASP A 177 5.24 17.23 -12.58
C ASP A 177 3.78 17.39 -12.12
N MET A 178 3.54 18.38 -11.24
CA MET A 178 2.21 18.60 -10.66
C MET A 178 1.15 19.06 -11.65
N SER A 179 1.54 19.47 -12.88
CA SER A 179 0.59 19.68 -13.98
C SER A 179 -0.09 18.36 -14.42
N LEU A 180 0.56 17.23 -14.14
CA LEU A 180 0.06 15.87 -14.41
C LEU A 180 -0.60 15.20 -13.19
N LYS A 181 -0.89 15.97 -12.14
CA LYS A 181 -1.56 15.44 -10.93
C LYS A 181 -2.83 14.67 -11.29
N SER A 182 -2.94 13.46 -10.73
CA SER A 182 -4.05 12.55 -11.02
C SER A 182 -4.33 11.60 -9.85
N GLY A 183 -5.29 10.68 -10.04
CA GLY A 183 -5.58 9.62 -9.07
C GLY A 183 -4.42 8.66 -8.82
N ILE A 184 -3.49 8.53 -9.76
CA ILE A 184 -2.29 7.67 -9.67
C ILE A 184 -0.99 8.46 -9.44
N GLY A 185 -1.08 9.74 -9.14
CA GLY A 185 0.05 10.61 -8.85
C GLY A 185 -0.42 11.90 -8.20
N ALA A 186 -0.42 11.97 -6.88
CA ALA A 186 -0.98 13.09 -6.12
C ALA A 186 0.08 14.04 -5.57
N TYR A 187 1.33 13.60 -5.42
CA TYR A 187 2.39 14.34 -4.72
C TYR A 187 3.65 14.45 -5.59
N PRO A 188 4.45 15.53 -5.41
CA PRO A 188 5.69 15.75 -6.15
C PRO A 188 6.83 14.87 -5.59
N ILE A 189 6.68 13.57 -5.73
CA ILE A 189 7.66 12.55 -5.29
C ILE A 189 8.13 11.71 -6.48
N PRO A 190 9.30 11.04 -6.38
CA PRO A 190 9.78 10.11 -7.41
C PRO A 190 8.82 8.93 -7.62
N ILE A 191 9.03 8.15 -8.67
CA ILE A 191 8.26 6.92 -8.92
C ILE A 191 8.40 5.95 -7.74
N ALA A 192 9.64 5.58 -7.40
CA ALA A 192 9.96 4.89 -6.15
C ALA A 192 10.49 5.93 -5.17
N TYR A 193 9.88 6.10 -4.02
CA TYR A 193 10.12 7.25 -3.16
C TYR A 193 10.86 6.93 -1.86
N GLY A 194 11.16 5.64 -1.57
CA GLY A 194 12.05 5.22 -0.51
C GLY A 194 11.53 5.34 0.93
N LEU A 195 10.45 6.07 1.16
CA LEU A 195 9.89 6.32 2.50
C LEU A 195 8.90 5.25 2.92
N THR A 196 8.70 5.07 4.24
CA THR A 196 7.50 4.40 4.76
C THR A 196 6.27 5.28 4.57
N VAL A 197 5.09 4.70 4.72
CA VAL A 197 3.84 5.47 4.60
C VAL A 197 3.70 6.52 5.72
N GLY A 198 4.21 6.21 6.92
CA GLY A 198 4.23 7.15 8.05
C GLY A 198 5.16 8.32 7.82
N GLU A 199 6.37 8.07 7.30
CA GLU A 199 7.33 9.13 6.92
C GLU A 199 6.76 10.00 5.80
N LEU A 200 6.15 9.40 4.78
CA LEU A 200 5.51 10.14 3.69
C LEU A 200 4.35 11.00 4.20
N ALA A 201 3.55 10.53 5.15
CA ALA A 201 2.49 11.32 5.76
C ALA A 201 3.03 12.59 6.46
N LEU A 202 4.12 12.44 7.21
CA LEU A 202 4.78 13.58 7.86
C LEU A 202 5.33 14.57 6.83
N MET A 203 5.91 14.06 5.73
CA MET A 203 6.40 14.90 4.62
C MET A 203 5.24 15.65 3.94
N ILE A 204 4.16 14.96 3.55
CA ILE A 204 2.97 15.56 2.94
C ILE A 204 2.41 16.68 3.84
N ASN A 205 2.31 16.42 5.13
CA ASN A 205 1.81 17.39 6.11
C ASN A 205 2.79 18.56 6.30
N GLY A 206 4.09 18.27 6.42
CA GLY A 206 5.15 19.25 6.59
C GLY A 206 5.23 20.23 5.43
N GLU A 207 5.30 19.71 4.22
CA GLU A 207 5.43 20.47 2.97
C GLU A 207 4.12 21.18 2.55
N GLY A 208 2.99 20.88 3.21
CA GLY A 208 1.70 21.52 2.89
C GLY A 208 1.11 21.07 1.55
N TRP A 209 1.29 19.79 1.21
CA TRP A 209 0.79 19.23 -0.05
C TRP A 209 -0.68 18.80 0.01
N LEU A 210 -1.32 18.86 1.18
CA LEU A 210 -2.75 18.65 1.31
C LEU A 210 -3.55 19.76 0.63
N ALA A 211 -4.76 19.46 0.18
CA ALA A 211 -5.66 20.43 -0.41
C ALA A 211 -5.88 21.63 0.54
N ASN A 212 -5.98 22.84 -0.03
CA ASN A 212 -6.12 24.09 0.71
C ASN A 212 -5.01 24.33 1.76
N LYS A 213 -3.88 23.61 1.65
CA LYS A 213 -2.76 23.67 2.61
C LYS A 213 -3.17 23.43 4.07
N VAL A 214 -4.24 22.66 4.29
CA VAL A 214 -4.64 22.26 5.65
C VAL A 214 -3.54 21.44 6.31
N LYS A 215 -3.48 21.47 7.63
CA LYS A 215 -2.55 20.67 8.43
C LYS A 215 -3.34 19.68 9.28
N ALA A 216 -3.05 18.40 9.11
CA ALA A 216 -3.66 17.34 9.91
C ALA A 216 -2.92 17.18 11.24
N ASN A 217 -3.66 16.88 12.31
CA ASN A 217 -3.08 16.47 13.59
C ASN A 217 -2.71 14.98 13.48
N VAL A 218 -1.48 14.69 13.03
CA VAL A 218 -0.99 13.35 12.75
C VAL A 218 -0.04 12.89 13.83
N LYS A 219 -0.30 11.69 14.35
CA LYS A 219 0.63 10.92 15.19
C LYS A 219 1.01 9.64 14.42
N VAL A 220 2.30 9.33 14.35
CA VAL A 220 2.80 8.10 13.73
C VAL A 220 3.34 7.17 14.81
N ILE A 221 2.97 5.90 14.76
CA ILE A 221 3.68 4.82 15.46
C ILE A 221 4.64 4.22 14.44
N PRO A 222 5.92 4.57 14.47
CA PRO A 222 6.87 4.17 13.45
C PRO A 222 7.15 2.67 13.52
N VAL A 223 7.63 2.11 12.42
CA VAL A 223 8.15 0.73 12.39
C VAL A 223 9.38 0.64 13.28
N ALA A 224 9.44 -0.35 14.18
CA ALA A 224 10.60 -0.59 15.00
C ALA A 224 11.56 -1.58 14.31
N ASN A 225 12.87 -1.40 14.56
CA ASN A 225 13.95 -2.24 14.04
C ASN A 225 13.99 -2.30 12.50
N TYR A 226 13.60 -1.22 11.83
CA TYR A 226 13.55 -1.13 10.38
C TYR A 226 14.48 -0.02 9.88
N HIS A 227 15.21 -0.31 8.80
CA HIS A 227 15.96 0.63 7.99
C HIS A 227 15.57 0.44 6.53
N HIS A 228 15.64 1.49 5.72
CA HIS A 228 15.16 1.48 4.33
C HIS A 228 15.89 0.47 3.43
N ASP A 229 17.13 0.09 3.76
CA ASP A 229 17.92 -0.92 3.04
C ASP A 229 17.59 -2.37 3.44
N MET A 230 16.70 -2.57 4.42
CA MET A 230 16.28 -3.90 4.84
C MET A 230 15.27 -4.52 3.88
N SER A 231 15.49 -5.80 3.57
CA SER A 231 14.48 -6.61 2.88
C SER A 231 13.31 -6.90 3.81
N TYR A 232 12.10 -6.70 3.32
CA TYR A 232 10.87 -7.05 4.04
C TYR A 232 9.93 -7.85 3.16
N THR A 233 9.59 -9.05 3.61
CA THR A 233 8.60 -9.90 2.95
C THR A 233 7.24 -9.64 3.56
N LEU A 234 6.29 -9.22 2.73
CA LEU A 234 4.94 -8.91 3.19
C LEU A 234 4.21 -10.16 3.67
N PRO A 235 3.64 -10.16 4.89
CA PRO A 235 2.90 -11.31 5.43
C PRO A 235 1.55 -11.50 4.72
N VAL A 236 1.00 -10.43 4.15
CA VAL A 236 -0.26 -10.42 3.39
C VAL A 236 -0.01 -9.71 2.07
N LYS A 237 -0.50 -10.30 0.97
CA LYS A 237 -0.42 -9.66 -0.34
C LYS A 237 -1.13 -8.29 -0.33
N PRO A 238 -0.49 -7.23 -0.84
CA PRO A 238 -1.05 -5.88 -0.74
C PRO A 238 -2.22 -5.64 -1.70
N SER A 239 -2.30 -6.41 -2.79
CA SER A 239 -3.43 -6.40 -3.73
C SER A 239 -3.51 -7.73 -4.47
N PRO A 240 -4.63 -8.04 -5.13
CA PRO A 240 -4.79 -9.29 -5.88
C PRO A 240 -3.73 -9.51 -6.97
N ASN A 241 -3.28 -8.43 -7.63
CA ASN A 241 -2.29 -8.49 -8.70
C ASN A 241 -0.83 -8.27 -8.23
N LEU A 242 -0.59 -7.98 -6.95
CA LEU A 242 0.74 -8.02 -6.32
C LEU A 242 0.78 -9.21 -5.36
N ASN A 243 0.70 -10.42 -5.92
CA ASN A 243 0.44 -11.65 -5.18
C ASN A 243 1.70 -12.41 -4.74
N THR A 244 2.88 -11.96 -5.18
CA THR A 244 4.18 -12.51 -4.81
C THR A 244 5.17 -11.41 -4.43
N GLN A 245 6.19 -11.75 -3.64
CA GLN A 245 7.27 -10.81 -3.33
C GLN A 245 7.99 -10.34 -4.60
N GLN A 246 8.17 -11.22 -5.58
CA GLN A 246 8.77 -10.87 -6.87
C GLN A 246 7.96 -9.81 -7.61
N SER A 247 6.63 -9.96 -7.68
CA SER A 247 5.77 -8.96 -8.32
C SER A 247 5.85 -7.59 -7.63
N ILE A 248 5.95 -7.57 -6.30
CA ILE A 248 6.10 -6.34 -5.52
C ILE A 248 7.43 -5.64 -5.84
N LEU A 249 8.53 -6.39 -5.90
CA LEU A 249 9.86 -5.84 -6.22
C LEU A 249 10.00 -5.37 -7.67
N LEU A 250 9.29 -6.01 -8.60
CA LEU A 250 9.29 -5.65 -10.03
C LEU A 250 8.27 -4.54 -10.36
N TYR A 251 7.29 -4.31 -9.50
CA TYR A 251 6.20 -3.36 -9.74
C TYR A 251 6.67 -1.93 -10.10
N PRO A 252 7.70 -1.35 -9.47
CA PRO A 252 8.20 -0.02 -9.84
C PRO A 252 8.52 0.14 -11.33
N SER A 253 9.03 -0.92 -11.95
CA SER A 253 9.39 -0.94 -13.38
C SER A 253 8.25 -1.42 -14.26
N LEU A 254 7.58 -2.50 -13.89
CA LEU A 254 6.60 -3.17 -14.77
C LEU A 254 5.27 -2.43 -14.84
N CYS A 255 4.90 -1.67 -13.82
CA CYS A 255 3.68 -0.86 -13.84
C CYS A 255 3.71 0.22 -14.94
N LEU A 256 4.88 0.69 -15.35
CA LEU A 256 5.01 1.67 -16.45
C LEU A 256 4.44 1.17 -17.77
N PHE A 257 4.36 -0.14 -17.96
CA PHE A 257 3.77 -0.74 -19.16
C PHE A 257 2.23 -0.75 -19.14
N GLU A 258 1.57 -0.42 -18.02
CA GLU A 258 0.09 -0.38 -17.96
C GLU A 258 -0.51 0.68 -18.90
N GLY A 259 0.25 1.71 -19.24
CA GLY A 259 -0.13 2.70 -20.25
C GLY A 259 0.18 2.31 -21.69
N THR A 260 0.57 1.07 -21.97
CA THR A 260 1.02 0.59 -23.28
C THR A 260 0.19 -0.59 -23.77
N ILE A 261 0.55 -1.12 -24.95
CA ILE A 261 -0.04 -2.37 -25.51
C ILE A 261 0.61 -3.63 -24.92
N VAL A 262 1.56 -3.51 -24.00
CA VAL A 262 2.28 -4.65 -23.42
C VAL A 262 1.57 -5.11 -22.15
N SER A 263 1.14 -6.35 -22.10
CA SER A 263 0.57 -6.97 -20.90
C SER A 263 1.66 -7.21 -19.85
N GLN A 264 1.38 -6.87 -18.62
CA GLN A 264 2.23 -7.13 -17.44
C GLN A 264 1.84 -8.43 -16.73
N GLY A 265 1.19 -9.35 -17.44
CA GLY A 265 0.75 -10.63 -16.90
C GLY A 265 -0.52 -10.58 -16.05
N ARG A 266 -1.28 -9.49 -16.03
CA ARG A 266 -2.64 -9.49 -15.45
C ARG A 266 -3.49 -10.52 -16.18
N GLY A 267 -4.31 -11.28 -15.45
CA GLY A 267 -5.02 -12.44 -16.00
C GLY A 267 -4.17 -13.69 -16.10
N THR A 268 -3.04 -13.75 -15.39
CA THR A 268 -2.24 -14.95 -15.13
C THR A 268 -2.02 -15.10 -13.62
N TYR A 269 -1.44 -16.21 -13.17
CA TYR A 269 -1.08 -16.40 -11.76
C TYR A 269 0.26 -15.74 -11.37
N PHE A 270 0.92 -15.03 -12.31
CA PHE A 270 2.19 -14.32 -12.12
C PHE A 270 2.14 -12.87 -12.65
N PRO A 271 1.13 -12.08 -12.24
CA PRO A 271 1.02 -10.68 -12.66
C PRO A 271 2.24 -9.89 -12.17
N PHE A 272 2.66 -8.90 -12.97
CA PHE A 272 3.87 -8.08 -12.75
C PHE A 272 5.17 -8.89 -12.59
N ALA A 273 5.22 -10.10 -13.16
CA ALA A 273 6.43 -10.90 -13.25
C ALA A 273 6.79 -11.26 -14.70
N VAL A 274 5.95 -10.89 -15.65
CA VAL A 274 6.16 -11.10 -17.09
C VAL A 274 5.69 -9.89 -17.89
N LEU A 275 6.24 -9.75 -19.09
CA LEU A 275 5.82 -8.78 -20.11
C LEU A 275 5.59 -9.49 -21.42
N GLY A 276 4.61 -9.05 -22.19
CA GLY A 276 4.35 -9.60 -23.52
C GLY A 276 3.19 -8.96 -24.24
N ALA A 277 3.18 -9.08 -25.55
CA ALA A 277 2.09 -8.65 -26.40
C ALA A 277 1.95 -9.57 -27.62
N PRO A 278 0.75 -9.70 -28.23
CA PRO A 278 0.60 -10.48 -29.48
C PRO A 278 1.48 -9.95 -30.62
N ALA A 279 1.76 -8.63 -30.64
CA ALA A 279 2.61 -7.99 -31.65
C ALA A 279 4.09 -8.44 -31.59
N LEU A 280 4.51 -9.11 -30.49
CA LEU A 280 5.88 -9.60 -30.32
C LEU A 280 6.05 -11.06 -30.76
N LYS A 281 5.02 -11.65 -31.40
CA LYS A 281 5.08 -13.01 -31.95
C LYS A 281 6.32 -13.23 -32.81
N GLY A 282 7.05 -14.31 -32.53
CA GLY A 282 8.27 -14.69 -33.26
C GLY A 282 9.53 -13.93 -32.82
N LYS A 283 9.44 -12.95 -31.89
CA LYS A 283 10.61 -12.25 -31.33
C LYS A 283 11.15 -12.93 -30.07
N TYR A 284 10.29 -13.61 -29.33
CA TYR A 284 10.62 -14.30 -28.09
C TYR A 284 10.03 -15.71 -28.09
N SER A 285 10.71 -16.65 -27.42
CA SER A 285 10.27 -18.04 -27.29
C SER A 285 9.25 -18.26 -26.17
N PHE A 286 9.30 -17.41 -25.14
CA PHE A 286 8.33 -17.45 -24.03
C PHE A 286 7.00 -16.84 -24.46
N SER A 287 5.90 -17.44 -24.01
CA SER A 287 4.57 -16.86 -24.20
C SER A 287 3.65 -17.21 -23.04
N PHE A 288 2.63 -16.38 -22.85
CA PHE A 288 1.54 -16.60 -21.90
C PHE A 288 0.22 -16.09 -22.49
N THR A 289 -0.90 -16.59 -21.97
CA THR A 289 -2.22 -16.15 -22.41
C THR A 289 -2.99 -15.62 -21.21
N PRO A 290 -3.28 -14.31 -21.17
CA PRO A 290 -4.17 -13.75 -20.14
C PRO A 290 -5.57 -14.33 -20.25
N ILE A 291 -6.16 -14.71 -19.13
CA ILE A 291 -7.55 -15.16 -19.01
C ILE A 291 -8.29 -14.34 -17.96
N SER A 292 -9.62 -14.40 -17.96
CA SER A 292 -10.40 -13.84 -16.86
C SER A 292 -10.13 -14.61 -15.57
N ILE A 293 -9.71 -13.91 -14.51
CA ILE A 293 -9.52 -14.48 -13.18
C ILE A 293 -10.34 -13.66 -12.20
N ASN A 294 -11.39 -14.28 -11.66
CA ASN A 294 -12.26 -13.64 -10.69
C ASN A 294 -11.48 -13.16 -9.46
N GLY A 295 -11.77 -11.95 -9.00
CA GLY A 295 -11.09 -11.34 -7.85
C GLY A 295 -9.68 -10.81 -8.14
N MET A 296 -9.14 -10.99 -9.36
CA MET A 296 -7.81 -10.49 -9.76
C MET A 296 -7.88 -9.59 -11.00
N ALA A 297 -8.30 -10.13 -12.13
CA ALA A 297 -8.38 -9.42 -13.39
C ALA A 297 -9.49 -10.06 -14.26
N GLU A 298 -10.67 -9.50 -14.26
CA GLU A 298 -11.82 -10.07 -14.99
C GLU A 298 -11.73 -9.85 -16.50
N THR A 299 -11.18 -8.71 -16.89
CA THR A 299 -10.99 -8.34 -18.31
C THR A 299 -9.55 -7.85 -18.55
N PRO A 300 -8.54 -8.75 -18.46
CA PRO A 300 -7.15 -8.34 -18.65
C PRO A 300 -6.87 -7.94 -20.10
N LEU A 301 -5.84 -7.11 -20.28
CA LEU A 301 -5.34 -6.76 -21.61
C LEU A 301 -4.96 -8.03 -22.39
N HIS A 302 -5.38 -8.10 -23.65
CA HIS A 302 -5.16 -9.26 -24.53
C HIS A 302 -5.79 -10.57 -24.02
N MET A 303 -6.91 -10.51 -23.32
CA MET A 303 -7.63 -11.70 -22.86
C MET A 303 -7.81 -12.72 -23.98
N ASN A 304 -7.48 -13.99 -23.71
CA ASN A 304 -7.54 -15.13 -24.62
C ASN A 304 -6.63 -15.02 -25.87
N LYS A 305 -5.61 -14.15 -25.85
CA LYS A 305 -4.61 -14.03 -26.93
C LYS A 305 -3.22 -14.34 -26.37
N ALA A 306 -2.44 -15.10 -27.14
CA ALA A 306 -1.05 -15.37 -26.78
C ALA A 306 -0.23 -14.06 -26.83
N CYS A 307 0.44 -13.76 -25.75
CA CYS A 307 1.41 -12.66 -25.59
C CYS A 307 2.81 -13.27 -25.56
N TYR A 308 3.75 -12.66 -26.30
CA TYR A 308 5.11 -13.15 -26.51
C TYR A 308 6.11 -12.17 -25.95
#